data_f9940388e6574b8f259127f6b919d6bf
#
_entry.id   f9940388e6574b8f259127f6b919d6bf
#
_cell.length_a   1.000
_cell.length_b   1.000
_cell.length_c   1.000
_cell.angle_alpha   90.00
_cell.angle_beta   90.00
_cell.angle_gamma   90.00
#
_symmetry.space_group_name_H-M   'P 1'
#
loop_
_entity.id
_entity.type
_entity.pdbx_description
1 polymer ?
#
loop_
_entity_poly.entity_id
_entity_poly.type
_entity_poly.pdbx_seq_one_letter_code
_entity_poly.pdbx_strand_id
1 'polypeptide(L)'
;MQTLLKEVLNSIFEDQKETSLFGKWITFKDIEQLFLKHQDAFEISRLGFSEQQRPIYKLKIGSGKKKVLLWSQMHGNESTGTKALFDIFNCFSNRNDEALKTILQECTLVFVPMLNPDGSQVYTRVNANNIDLNRDAVDRTAIESNLLRDLLEEFNPQFCFNLHDQRTIFGVEGTKNPATISFLAPSEEETRALTTGRTQTMNVIVAMNALLQNMIPDFVGRYTDEFYPTATGDNFQKLGYNTILIESGHYPDDYQREFSREFTFYSIIQGMYHIASASNFDDYKAYFTIPNNDKIFYDVIHRYSDSKLDTAFQYKDEIIDDKLVSKLEKVDENDAKMKFGHYEIVFESKIN
;
A
#
# COMPACT_ATOMS: atom_id res chain seq x y z
N MET A 1 20.60 0.68 -12.49
CA MET A 1 19.43 0.15 -11.76
C MET A 1 18.95 -1.09 -12.50
N GLN A 2 18.83 -2.22 -11.81
CA GLN A 2 18.42 -3.49 -12.44
C GLN A 2 16.92 -3.69 -12.20
N THR A 3 16.15 -3.84 -13.28
CA THR A 3 14.71 -4.06 -13.23
C THR A 3 14.41 -5.53 -13.58
N LEU A 4 13.52 -6.15 -12.81
CA LEU A 4 13.05 -7.50 -13.08
C LEU A 4 12.22 -7.54 -14.37
N LEU A 5 12.23 -8.68 -15.05
CA LEU A 5 11.46 -8.86 -16.27
C LEU A 5 9.97 -9.05 -15.95
N LYS A 6 9.13 -8.35 -16.70
CA LYS A 6 7.67 -8.40 -16.55
C LYS A 6 7.14 -9.83 -16.66
N GLU A 7 7.59 -10.57 -17.66
CA GLU A 7 7.14 -11.94 -17.93
C GLU A 7 7.45 -12.89 -16.77
N VAL A 8 8.60 -12.71 -16.12
CA VAL A 8 9.00 -13.48 -14.94
C VAL A 8 8.08 -13.16 -13.77
N LEU A 9 7.84 -11.88 -13.52
CA LEU A 9 6.97 -11.46 -12.41
C LEU A 9 5.51 -11.87 -12.61
N ASN A 10 4.98 -11.77 -13.84
CA ASN A 10 3.62 -12.23 -14.15
C ASN A 10 3.49 -13.73 -13.88
N SER A 11 4.42 -14.54 -14.37
CA SER A 11 4.42 -15.99 -14.11
C SER A 11 4.51 -16.31 -12.61
N ILE A 12 5.33 -15.58 -11.86
CA ILE A 12 5.44 -15.75 -10.41
C ILE A 12 4.10 -15.43 -9.74
N PHE A 13 3.48 -14.31 -10.07
CA PHE A 13 2.24 -13.88 -9.44
C PHE A 13 1.07 -14.84 -9.75
N GLU A 14 0.87 -15.20 -11.02
CA GLU A 14 -0.17 -16.14 -11.44
C GLU A 14 -0.08 -17.48 -10.71
N ASP A 15 1.15 -18.02 -10.55
CA ASP A 15 1.38 -19.30 -9.89
C ASP A 15 1.24 -19.24 -8.36
N GLN A 16 1.52 -18.07 -7.76
CA GLN A 16 1.68 -17.94 -6.30
C GLN A 16 0.61 -17.09 -5.64
N LYS A 17 -0.34 -16.53 -6.41
CA LYS A 17 -1.45 -15.76 -5.85
C LYS A 17 -2.22 -16.58 -4.81
N GLU A 18 -2.38 -16.05 -3.59
CA GLU A 18 -3.21 -16.67 -2.55
C GLU A 18 -4.69 -16.46 -2.88
N THR A 19 -5.27 -17.45 -3.50
CA THR A 19 -6.64 -17.38 -4.04
C THR A 19 -7.75 -17.39 -2.99
N SER A 20 -7.44 -17.77 -1.76
CA SER A 20 -8.40 -17.70 -0.66
C SER A 20 -8.63 -16.27 -0.16
N LEU A 21 -7.72 -15.34 -0.47
CA LEU A 21 -7.86 -13.93 -0.13
C LEU A 21 -8.37 -13.15 -1.34
N PHE A 22 -9.60 -12.66 -1.25
CA PHE A 22 -10.27 -11.92 -2.32
C PHE A 22 -11.04 -10.72 -1.78
N GLY A 23 -11.07 -9.63 -2.54
CA GLY A 23 -11.83 -8.42 -2.23
C GLY A 23 -11.14 -7.52 -1.19
N LYS A 24 -11.90 -6.52 -0.71
CA LYS A 24 -11.38 -5.46 0.15
C LYS A 24 -11.42 -5.81 1.64
N TRP A 25 -12.29 -6.70 2.08
CA TRP A 25 -12.47 -7.02 3.49
C TRP A 25 -11.76 -8.31 3.86
N ILE A 26 -10.58 -8.14 4.40
CA ILE A 26 -9.73 -9.24 4.89
C ILE A 26 -9.58 -9.05 6.40
N THR A 27 -10.00 -10.06 7.17
CA THR A 27 -9.92 -10.10 8.63
C THR A 27 -8.85 -11.06 9.12
N PHE A 28 -8.56 -11.03 10.42
CA PHE A 28 -7.62 -12.00 11.00
C PHE A 28 -8.04 -13.46 10.75
N LYS A 29 -9.35 -13.75 10.76
CA LYS A 29 -9.89 -15.09 10.51
C LYS A 29 -9.52 -15.61 9.11
N ASP A 30 -9.43 -14.74 8.12
CA ASP A 30 -9.11 -15.12 6.74
C ASP A 30 -7.64 -15.51 6.58
N ILE A 31 -6.75 -14.94 7.40
CA ILE A 31 -5.30 -15.17 7.32
C ILE A 31 -4.76 -16.15 8.38
N GLU A 32 -5.49 -16.43 9.45
CA GLU A 32 -5.00 -17.22 10.57
C GLU A 32 -4.48 -18.60 10.16
N GLN A 33 -5.21 -19.32 9.33
CA GLN A 33 -4.82 -20.66 8.88
C GLN A 33 -3.71 -20.63 7.83
N LEU A 34 -3.52 -19.49 7.14
CA LEU A 34 -2.48 -19.36 6.13
C LEU A 34 -1.07 -19.35 6.75
N PHE A 35 -0.91 -18.93 7.99
CA PHE A 35 0.37 -18.98 8.68
C PHE A 35 0.93 -20.40 8.75
N LEU A 36 0.07 -21.42 8.89
CA LEU A 36 0.52 -22.81 8.94
C LEU A 36 1.15 -23.30 7.63
N LYS A 37 0.77 -22.70 6.49
CA LYS A 37 1.39 -23.04 5.19
C LYS A 37 2.83 -22.58 5.09
N HIS A 38 3.25 -21.61 5.90
CA HIS A 38 4.54 -20.95 5.79
C HIS A 38 5.53 -21.28 6.92
N GLN A 39 5.13 -22.11 7.89
CA GLN A 39 5.93 -22.43 9.08
C GLN A 39 7.28 -23.10 8.79
N ASP A 40 7.41 -23.79 7.64
CA ASP A 40 8.66 -24.44 7.25
C ASP A 40 9.66 -23.47 6.61
N ALA A 41 9.18 -22.37 6.02
CA ALA A 41 10.00 -21.36 5.35
C ALA A 41 10.28 -20.14 6.22
N PHE A 42 9.36 -19.78 7.10
CA PHE A 42 9.42 -18.58 7.93
C PHE A 42 9.51 -18.90 9.43
N GLU A 43 10.30 -18.11 10.13
CA GLU A 43 10.18 -18.00 11.59
C GLU A 43 8.92 -17.16 11.90
N ILE A 44 7.84 -17.82 12.35
CA ILE A 44 6.56 -17.19 12.65
C ILE A 44 6.41 -17.09 14.16
N SER A 45 6.14 -15.88 14.66
CA SER A 45 5.93 -15.64 16.07
C SER A 45 4.88 -14.56 16.30
N ARG A 46 4.22 -14.65 17.46
CA ARG A 46 3.29 -13.61 17.87
C ARG A 46 4.08 -12.39 18.34
N LEU A 47 3.81 -11.24 17.72
CA LEU A 47 4.37 -9.95 18.11
C LEU A 47 3.69 -9.42 19.39
N GLY A 48 2.37 -9.61 19.49
CA GLY A 48 1.57 -9.17 20.64
C GLY A 48 0.08 -9.41 20.41
N PHE A 49 -0.72 -8.62 21.08
CA PHE A 49 -2.18 -8.61 20.95
C PHE A 49 -2.67 -7.18 20.71
N SER A 50 -3.77 -7.03 19.96
CA SER A 50 -4.48 -5.79 19.78
C SER A 50 -5.25 -5.38 21.04
N GLU A 51 -5.90 -4.20 21.03
CA GLU A 51 -6.75 -3.72 22.13
C GLU A 51 -7.85 -4.73 22.51
N GLN A 52 -8.45 -5.44 21.54
CA GLN A 52 -9.46 -6.48 21.78
C GLN A 52 -8.87 -7.89 21.86
N GLN A 53 -7.59 -8.02 22.17
CA GLN A 53 -6.91 -9.30 22.39
C GLN A 53 -6.87 -10.22 21.17
N ARG A 54 -6.91 -9.68 19.95
CA ARG A 54 -6.61 -10.44 18.73
C ARG A 54 -5.11 -10.52 18.53
N PRO A 55 -4.55 -11.69 18.17
CA PRO A 55 -3.12 -11.83 18.02
C PRO A 55 -2.61 -11.06 16.79
N ILE A 56 -1.44 -10.44 16.94
CA ILE A 56 -0.67 -9.82 15.87
C ILE A 56 0.58 -10.65 15.67
N TYR A 57 0.82 -11.11 14.43
CA TYR A 57 1.95 -11.96 14.10
C TYR A 57 3.02 -11.22 13.33
N LYS A 58 4.27 -11.66 13.53
CA LYS A 58 5.40 -11.32 12.66
C LYS A 58 5.97 -12.57 12.02
N LEU A 59 6.42 -12.44 10.77
CA LEU A 59 7.09 -13.49 10.00
C LEU A 59 8.48 -13.00 9.64
N LYS A 60 9.49 -13.86 9.79
CA LYS A 60 10.88 -13.53 9.46
C LYS A 60 11.45 -14.58 8.53
N ILE A 61 12.20 -14.12 7.51
CA ILE A 61 12.90 -14.97 6.54
C ILE A 61 14.19 -14.29 6.04
N GLY A 62 15.10 -15.09 5.48
CA GLY A 62 16.38 -14.62 4.95
C GLY A 62 17.43 -14.45 6.05
N SER A 63 18.70 -14.32 5.64
CA SER A 63 19.84 -14.26 6.54
C SER A 63 20.88 -13.20 6.17
N GLY A 64 20.53 -12.35 5.19
CA GLY A 64 21.41 -11.29 4.71
C GLY A 64 21.58 -10.14 5.69
N LYS A 65 22.57 -9.29 5.42
CA LYS A 65 22.92 -8.17 6.31
C LYS A 65 21.96 -6.97 6.20
N LYS A 66 21.28 -6.82 5.07
CA LYS A 66 20.35 -5.72 4.83
C LYS A 66 19.01 -6.06 5.48
N LYS A 67 18.61 -5.31 6.48
CA LYS A 67 17.38 -5.54 7.23
C LYS A 67 16.23 -4.74 6.66
N VAL A 68 15.11 -5.40 6.40
CA VAL A 68 13.90 -4.76 5.83
C VAL A 68 12.67 -5.15 6.65
N LEU A 69 11.92 -4.16 7.11
CA LEU A 69 10.67 -4.33 7.83
C LEU A 69 9.49 -3.91 6.94
N LEU A 70 8.48 -4.77 6.83
CA LEU A 70 7.27 -4.48 6.07
C LEU A 70 6.05 -4.62 6.97
N TRP A 71 5.13 -3.66 6.94
CA TRP A 71 3.85 -3.81 7.63
C TRP A 71 2.69 -3.36 6.74
N SER A 72 1.54 -3.97 6.97
CA SER A 72 0.30 -3.69 6.27
C SER A 72 -0.86 -3.59 7.24
N GLN A 73 -1.96 -3.11 6.75
CA GLN A 73 -3.27 -3.06 7.43
C GLN A 73 -3.18 -2.43 8.83
N MET A 74 -2.37 -1.36 8.95
CA MET A 74 -2.45 -0.48 10.13
C MET A 74 -3.78 0.28 10.15
N HIS A 75 -4.35 0.56 8.98
CA HIS A 75 -5.76 0.90 8.84
C HIS A 75 -6.52 -0.39 8.51
N GLY A 76 -7.50 -0.73 9.35
CA GLY A 76 -8.16 -2.04 9.26
C GLY A 76 -8.88 -2.30 7.94
N ASN A 77 -9.31 -1.25 7.25
CA ASN A 77 -9.99 -1.31 5.97
C ASN A 77 -9.07 -1.23 4.72
N GLU A 78 -7.75 -1.31 4.92
CA GLU A 78 -6.75 -1.20 3.85
C GLU A 78 -6.01 -2.53 3.70
N SER A 79 -6.57 -3.49 2.97
CA SER A 79 -6.12 -4.89 2.96
C SER A 79 -5.31 -5.30 1.73
N THR A 80 -5.13 -4.43 0.74
CA THR A 80 -4.43 -4.80 -0.51
C THR A 80 -2.99 -5.22 -0.24
N GLY A 81 -2.28 -4.48 0.62
CA GLY A 81 -0.94 -4.84 1.05
C GLY A 81 -0.88 -6.19 1.77
N THR A 82 -1.84 -6.51 2.63
CA THR A 82 -1.94 -7.81 3.30
C THR A 82 -2.04 -8.94 2.29
N LYS A 83 -2.94 -8.85 1.31
CA LYS A 83 -3.08 -9.85 0.24
C LYS A 83 -1.77 -10.04 -0.53
N ALA A 84 -1.14 -8.93 -0.95
CA ALA A 84 0.14 -8.97 -1.66
C ALA A 84 1.27 -9.60 -0.84
N LEU A 85 1.30 -9.41 0.49
CA LEU A 85 2.25 -10.07 1.36
C LEU A 85 2.05 -11.59 1.40
N PHE A 86 0.82 -12.10 1.42
CA PHE A 86 0.58 -13.55 1.36
C PHE A 86 0.96 -14.14 0.00
N ASP A 87 0.83 -13.41 -1.11
CA ASP A 87 1.38 -13.82 -2.41
C ASP A 87 2.91 -13.92 -2.36
N ILE A 88 3.56 -12.96 -1.72
CA ILE A 88 5.01 -12.96 -1.49
C ILE A 88 5.44 -14.13 -0.59
N PHE A 89 4.67 -14.44 0.44
CA PHE A 89 4.97 -15.59 1.32
C PHE A 89 4.90 -16.91 0.55
N ASN A 90 3.89 -17.07 -0.33
CA ASN A 90 3.82 -18.22 -1.24
C ASN A 90 5.06 -18.28 -2.14
N CYS A 91 5.54 -17.15 -2.68
CA CYS A 91 6.75 -17.11 -3.50
C CYS A 91 7.97 -17.61 -2.73
N PHE A 92 8.22 -17.08 -1.55
CA PHE A 92 9.39 -17.48 -0.75
C PHE A 92 9.30 -18.91 -0.23
N SER A 93 8.09 -19.45 -0.06
CA SER A 93 7.90 -20.86 0.38
C SER A 93 8.04 -21.87 -0.76
N ASN A 94 7.64 -21.52 -1.99
CA ASN A 94 7.42 -22.50 -3.05
C ASN A 94 8.37 -22.33 -4.25
N ARG A 95 9.02 -21.18 -4.42
CA ARG A 95 9.80 -20.86 -5.63
C ARG A 95 11.28 -20.72 -5.35
N ASN A 96 12.07 -20.91 -6.40
CA ASN A 96 13.52 -20.92 -6.32
C ASN A 96 14.18 -20.04 -7.41
N ASP A 97 13.49 -18.95 -7.77
CA ASP A 97 13.98 -17.99 -8.77
C ASP A 97 15.21 -17.24 -8.26
N GLU A 98 16.13 -16.90 -9.16
CA GLU A 98 17.40 -16.23 -8.78
C GLU A 98 17.17 -14.87 -8.09
N ALA A 99 16.12 -14.14 -8.49
CA ALA A 99 15.78 -12.88 -7.85
C ALA A 99 15.34 -13.10 -6.37
N LEU A 100 14.49 -14.10 -6.12
CA LEU A 100 14.03 -14.44 -4.78
C LEU A 100 15.18 -14.95 -3.91
N LYS A 101 16.08 -15.77 -4.46
CA LYS A 101 17.31 -16.20 -3.77
C LYS A 101 18.20 -15.02 -3.40
N THR A 102 18.41 -14.09 -4.34
CA THR A 102 19.22 -12.89 -4.09
C THR A 102 18.64 -12.08 -2.94
N ILE A 103 17.31 -11.89 -2.92
CA ILE A 103 16.64 -11.21 -1.82
C ILE A 103 16.92 -11.90 -0.49
N LEU A 104 16.74 -13.22 -0.39
CA LEU A 104 16.89 -13.97 0.86
C LEU A 104 18.36 -14.10 1.33
N GLN A 105 19.31 -14.08 0.40
CA GLN A 105 20.75 -14.12 0.72
C GLN A 105 21.27 -12.77 1.20
N GLU A 106 20.79 -11.68 0.61
CA GLU A 106 21.29 -10.33 0.91
C GLU A 106 20.49 -9.62 1.99
N CYS A 107 19.21 -10.02 2.19
CA CYS A 107 18.31 -9.41 3.14
C CYS A 107 17.87 -10.35 4.26
N THR A 108 17.63 -9.77 5.42
CA THR A 108 16.78 -10.33 6.48
C THR A 108 15.48 -9.54 6.47
N LEU A 109 14.37 -10.22 6.22
CA LEU A 109 13.06 -9.62 6.08
C LEU A 109 12.20 -9.94 7.30
N VAL A 110 11.48 -8.93 7.81
CA VAL A 110 10.44 -9.09 8.83
C VAL A 110 9.16 -8.47 8.34
N PHE A 111 8.05 -9.19 8.46
CA PHE A 111 6.73 -8.79 8.00
C PHE A 111 5.75 -8.78 9.15
N VAL A 112 4.88 -7.75 9.19
CA VAL A 112 3.68 -7.69 10.03
C VAL A 112 2.49 -7.54 9.07
N PRO A 113 1.87 -8.64 8.62
CA PRO A 113 0.88 -8.59 7.54
C PRO A 113 -0.44 -7.91 7.93
N MET A 114 -0.78 -7.86 9.21
CA MET A 114 -1.97 -7.19 9.73
C MET A 114 -1.65 -6.59 11.10
N LEU A 115 -1.47 -5.27 11.15
CA LEU A 115 -1.15 -4.57 12.40
C LEU A 115 -2.41 -4.26 13.23
N ASN A 116 -3.56 -4.02 12.58
CA ASN A 116 -4.83 -3.62 13.19
C ASN A 116 -5.95 -4.64 12.94
N PRO A 117 -5.91 -5.81 13.60
CA PRO A 117 -6.94 -6.83 13.41
C PRO A 117 -8.30 -6.42 13.95
N ASP A 118 -8.38 -5.47 14.89
CA ASP A 118 -9.65 -4.96 15.43
C ASP A 118 -10.36 -4.08 14.41
N GLY A 119 -9.65 -3.12 13.83
CA GLY A 119 -10.17 -2.27 12.76
C GLY A 119 -10.55 -3.10 11.52
N SER A 120 -9.77 -4.15 11.20
CA SER A 120 -10.09 -5.03 10.07
C SER A 120 -11.41 -5.78 10.26
N GLN A 121 -11.68 -6.22 11.48
CA GLN A 121 -12.92 -6.95 11.82
C GLN A 121 -14.17 -6.15 11.52
N VAL A 122 -14.13 -4.84 11.74
CA VAL A 122 -15.27 -3.91 11.54
C VAL A 122 -15.10 -2.98 10.35
N TYR A 123 -14.10 -3.24 9.53
CA TYR A 123 -13.78 -2.49 8.31
C TYR A 123 -13.60 -0.98 8.54
N THR A 124 -12.83 -0.61 9.56
CA THR A 124 -12.56 0.77 9.92
C THR A 124 -11.09 1.13 9.77
N ARG A 125 -10.82 2.42 9.55
CA ARG A 125 -9.47 2.96 9.51
C ARG A 125 -8.76 2.85 10.87
N VAL A 126 -9.47 3.19 11.93
CA VAL A 126 -8.96 3.27 13.30
C VAL A 126 -8.96 1.91 14.01
N ASN A 127 -8.24 1.80 15.13
CA ASN A 127 -8.28 0.63 16.00
C ASN A 127 -9.56 0.61 16.88
N ALA A 128 -9.65 -0.36 17.78
CA ALA A 128 -10.81 -0.52 18.67
C ALA A 128 -11.06 0.68 19.61
N ASN A 129 -10.03 1.47 19.91
CA ASN A 129 -10.11 2.67 20.74
C ASN A 129 -10.31 3.96 19.93
N ASN A 130 -10.66 3.87 18.63
CA ASN A 130 -10.77 4.98 17.68
C ASN A 130 -9.47 5.75 17.46
N ILE A 131 -8.31 5.11 17.63
CA ILE A 131 -7.02 5.71 17.38
C ILE A 131 -6.60 5.40 15.91
N ASP A 132 -6.24 6.45 15.16
CA ASP A 132 -5.58 6.30 13.88
C ASP A 132 -4.10 5.98 14.13
N LEU A 133 -3.70 4.72 13.89
CA LEU A 133 -2.33 4.26 14.14
C LEU A 133 -1.29 5.04 13.30
N ASN A 134 -1.70 5.57 12.13
CA ASN A 134 -0.84 6.43 11.31
C ASN A 134 -0.87 7.92 11.75
N ARG A 135 -1.35 8.21 12.95
CA ARG A 135 -1.26 9.51 13.63
C ARG A 135 -0.75 9.38 15.07
N ASP A 136 -0.47 8.16 15.51
CA ASP A 136 -0.07 7.82 16.87
C ASP A 136 1.43 7.50 17.03
N ALA A 137 2.24 7.80 16.00
CA ALA A 137 3.67 7.45 15.98
C ALA A 137 4.50 8.20 17.06
N VAL A 138 4.04 9.36 17.51
CA VAL A 138 4.69 10.17 18.56
C VAL A 138 4.13 9.81 19.94
N ASP A 139 2.82 9.88 20.09
CA ASP A 139 2.14 9.71 21.39
C ASP A 139 2.09 8.24 21.82
N ARG A 140 2.02 7.31 20.88
CA ARG A 140 2.04 5.86 21.09
C ARG A 140 1.03 5.39 22.13
N THR A 141 -0.18 5.90 22.01
CA THR A 141 -1.28 5.60 22.93
C THR A 141 -1.93 4.25 22.68
N ALA A 142 -1.85 3.74 21.44
CA ALA A 142 -2.35 2.43 21.05
C ALA A 142 -1.33 1.32 21.33
N ILE A 143 -1.80 0.15 21.73
CA ILE A 143 -0.96 -1.04 21.90
C ILE A 143 -0.26 -1.40 20.59
N GLU A 144 -0.99 -1.37 19.47
CA GLU A 144 -0.46 -1.69 18.14
C GLU A 144 0.68 -0.75 17.71
N SER A 145 0.57 0.55 18.05
CA SER A 145 1.63 1.53 17.78
C SER A 145 2.90 1.22 18.57
N ASN A 146 2.75 0.83 19.84
CA ASN A 146 3.86 0.41 20.68
C ASN A 146 4.53 -0.85 20.15
N LEU A 147 3.75 -1.88 19.80
CA LEU A 147 4.27 -3.14 19.25
C LEU A 147 5.08 -2.92 17.97
N LEU A 148 4.59 -2.08 17.04
CA LEU A 148 5.31 -1.77 15.82
C LEU A 148 6.60 -0.98 16.12
N ARG A 149 6.56 -0.03 17.04
CA ARG A 149 7.71 0.77 17.40
C ARG A 149 8.79 -0.05 18.12
N ASP A 150 8.42 -0.91 19.04
CA ASP A 150 9.35 -1.78 19.75
C ASP A 150 10.01 -2.77 18.78
N LEU A 151 9.24 -3.33 17.82
CA LEU A 151 9.79 -4.16 16.76
C LEU A 151 10.78 -3.39 15.86
N LEU A 152 10.46 -2.14 15.49
CA LEU A 152 11.34 -1.29 14.69
C LEU A 152 12.68 -1.08 15.39
N GLU A 153 12.67 -0.73 16.68
CA GLU A 153 13.88 -0.46 17.47
C GLU A 153 14.69 -1.73 17.72
N GLU A 154 14.04 -2.85 18.06
CA GLU A 154 14.69 -4.14 18.27
C GLU A 154 15.33 -4.67 16.98
N PHE A 155 14.57 -4.68 15.90
CA PHE A 155 15.04 -5.22 14.62
C PHE A 155 16.03 -4.27 13.94
N ASN A 156 15.91 -2.95 14.12
CA ASN A 156 16.76 -1.90 13.56
C ASN A 156 16.95 -2.05 12.05
N PRO A 157 15.88 -1.93 11.23
CA PRO A 157 15.93 -2.10 9.78
C PRO A 157 16.63 -0.93 9.08
N GLN A 158 17.25 -1.18 7.93
CA GLN A 158 17.75 -0.14 7.04
C GLN A 158 16.64 0.46 6.18
N PHE A 159 15.67 -0.37 5.79
CA PHE A 159 14.52 0.02 4.98
C PHE A 159 13.23 -0.50 5.58
N CYS A 160 12.18 0.29 5.44
CA CYS A 160 10.82 -0.05 5.84
C CYS A 160 9.86 0.12 4.67
N PHE A 161 8.84 -0.74 4.57
CA PHE A 161 7.71 -0.56 3.68
C PHE A 161 6.44 -0.40 4.50
N ASN A 162 5.80 0.76 4.35
CA ASN A 162 4.51 1.09 4.94
C ASN A 162 3.43 0.93 3.86
N LEU A 163 2.61 -0.12 3.99
CA LEU A 163 1.65 -0.51 2.96
C LEU A 163 0.25 -0.01 3.31
N HIS A 164 -0.30 0.81 2.43
CA HIS A 164 -1.61 1.46 2.55
C HIS A 164 -2.48 1.27 1.31
N ASP A 165 -3.75 1.60 1.44
CA ASP A 165 -4.69 1.73 0.35
C ASP A 165 -5.23 3.17 0.27
N GLN A 166 -5.15 3.79 -0.90
CA GLN A 166 -5.72 5.11 -1.13
C GLN A 166 -7.15 5.04 -1.66
N ARG A 167 -7.90 6.13 -1.48
CA ARG A 167 -9.25 6.28 -2.01
C ARG A 167 -9.26 6.31 -3.54
N THR A 168 -10.42 5.98 -4.13
CA THR A 168 -10.65 6.02 -5.59
C THR A 168 -10.59 7.42 -6.20
N ILE A 169 -10.60 8.47 -5.38
CA ILE A 169 -10.61 9.89 -5.83
C ILE A 169 -9.29 10.35 -6.45
N PHE A 170 -8.20 9.60 -6.25
CA PHE A 170 -6.88 10.03 -6.71
C PHE A 170 -6.61 9.60 -8.14
N GLY A 171 -6.17 10.57 -8.94
CA GLY A 171 -5.64 10.38 -10.28
C GLY A 171 -4.19 10.85 -10.37
N VAL A 172 -3.57 10.59 -11.50
CA VAL A 172 -2.21 11.02 -11.83
C VAL A 172 -2.28 12.40 -12.48
N GLU A 173 -1.59 13.39 -11.90
CA GLU A 173 -1.54 14.77 -12.39
C GLU A 173 -1.20 14.84 -13.89
N GLY A 174 -1.96 15.66 -14.62
CA GLY A 174 -1.79 15.83 -16.07
C GLY A 174 -2.35 14.71 -16.94
N THR A 175 -2.99 13.69 -16.34
CA THR A 175 -3.63 12.59 -17.06
C THR A 175 -5.12 12.46 -16.72
N LYS A 176 -5.79 11.49 -17.38
CA LYS A 176 -7.14 11.03 -17.00
C LYS A 176 -7.10 9.61 -16.40
N ASN A 177 -5.96 9.21 -15.89
CA ASN A 177 -5.78 7.87 -15.32
C ASN A 177 -5.90 7.92 -13.80
N PRO A 178 -6.55 6.93 -13.16
CA PRO A 178 -6.49 6.80 -11.73
C PRO A 178 -5.05 6.47 -11.29
N ALA A 179 -4.66 6.97 -10.12
CA ALA A 179 -3.38 6.62 -9.52
C ALA A 179 -3.49 5.22 -8.89
N THR A 180 -3.13 4.19 -9.65
CA THR A 180 -3.25 2.78 -9.25
C THR A 180 -2.23 2.41 -8.19
N ILE A 181 -1.01 2.91 -8.32
CA ILE A 181 0.00 2.85 -7.26
C ILE A 181 0.52 4.25 -7.04
N SER A 182 0.68 4.62 -5.77
CA SER A 182 1.32 5.88 -5.42
C SER A 182 2.41 5.65 -4.39
N PHE A 183 3.47 6.43 -4.52
CA PHE A 183 4.62 6.36 -3.64
C PHE A 183 4.82 7.63 -2.84
N LEU A 184 5.49 7.49 -1.69
CA LEU A 184 6.06 8.61 -0.96
C LEU A 184 7.38 8.21 -0.32
N ALA A 185 8.40 9.06 -0.50
CA ALA A 185 9.58 9.14 0.36
C ALA A 185 9.32 10.24 1.39
N PRO A 186 8.90 9.90 2.62
CA PRO A 186 8.47 10.86 3.62
C PRO A 186 9.55 11.87 3.96
N SER A 187 9.15 13.08 4.35
CA SER A 187 10.07 14.09 4.86
C SER A 187 10.48 13.80 6.30
N GLU A 188 11.66 14.27 6.69
CA GLU A 188 12.18 14.15 8.06
C GLU A 188 11.87 15.39 8.89
N GLU A 189 11.55 16.50 8.21
CA GLU A 189 11.29 17.80 8.80
C GLU A 189 10.52 18.73 7.84
N GLU A 190 10.12 19.92 8.33
CA GLU A 190 9.30 20.88 7.60
C GLU A 190 9.98 21.48 6.35
N THR A 191 11.31 21.59 6.34
CA THR A 191 12.05 22.12 5.17
C THR A 191 12.11 21.14 4.01
N ARG A 192 11.72 19.87 4.24
CA ARG A 192 11.72 18.78 3.24
C ARG A 192 13.13 18.53 2.67
N ALA A 193 14.17 18.70 3.50
CA ALA A 193 15.54 18.53 3.06
C ALA A 193 15.80 17.14 2.46
N LEU A 194 16.69 17.09 1.47
CA LEU A 194 17.12 15.86 0.83
C LEU A 194 18.27 15.25 1.64
N THR A 195 17.91 14.60 2.74
CA THR A 195 18.87 13.86 3.57
C THR A 195 19.35 12.60 2.87
N THR A 196 20.43 12.01 3.35
CA THR A 196 20.95 10.73 2.84
C THR A 196 19.88 9.63 2.95
N GLY A 197 19.20 9.51 4.09
CA GLY A 197 18.16 8.51 4.28
C GLY A 197 17.01 8.70 3.30
N ARG A 198 16.49 9.92 3.19
CA ARG A 198 15.40 10.23 2.28
C ARG A 198 15.76 10.00 0.81
N THR A 199 16.98 10.34 0.37
CA THR A 199 17.42 10.08 -1.01
C THR A 199 17.60 8.59 -1.29
N GLN A 200 17.99 7.78 -0.31
CA GLN A 200 18.01 6.31 -0.43
C GLN A 200 16.58 5.74 -0.58
N THR A 201 15.61 6.24 0.20
CA THR A 201 14.20 5.89 0.03
C THR A 201 13.69 6.23 -1.38
N MET A 202 14.00 7.43 -1.87
CA MET A 202 13.66 7.86 -3.23
C MET A 202 14.26 6.94 -4.30
N ASN A 203 15.52 6.51 -4.12
CA ASN A 203 16.18 5.61 -5.07
C ASN A 203 15.47 4.25 -5.19
N VAL A 204 15.01 3.67 -4.07
CA VAL A 204 14.21 2.43 -4.10
C VAL A 204 12.88 2.66 -4.83
N ILE A 205 12.21 3.78 -4.60
CA ILE A 205 10.97 4.15 -5.30
C ILE A 205 11.22 4.31 -6.81
N VAL A 206 12.34 4.90 -7.23
CA VAL A 206 12.70 5.00 -8.65
C VAL A 206 12.80 3.62 -9.30
N ALA A 207 13.37 2.62 -8.61
CA ALA A 207 13.46 1.26 -9.12
C ALA A 207 12.06 0.60 -9.28
N MET A 208 11.18 0.80 -8.31
CA MET A 208 9.80 0.30 -8.37
C MET A 208 9.01 0.99 -9.49
N ASN A 209 9.09 2.31 -9.58
CA ASN A 209 8.43 3.07 -10.64
C ASN A 209 8.91 2.68 -12.03
N ALA A 210 10.22 2.47 -12.23
CA ALA A 210 10.77 2.04 -13.52
C ALA A 210 10.18 0.70 -13.99
N LEU A 211 9.92 -0.24 -13.09
CA LEU A 211 9.20 -1.48 -13.41
C LEU A 211 7.74 -1.19 -13.79
N LEU A 212 7.02 -0.44 -12.95
CA LEU A 212 5.59 -0.19 -13.14
C LEU A 212 5.30 0.60 -14.42
N GLN A 213 6.16 1.52 -14.84
CA GLN A 213 6.00 2.25 -16.11
C GLN A 213 6.06 1.32 -17.35
N ASN A 214 6.67 0.13 -17.22
CA ASN A 214 6.63 -0.89 -18.28
C ASN A 214 5.34 -1.73 -18.26
N MET A 215 4.54 -1.65 -17.21
CA MET A 215 3.33 -2.46 -17.01
C MET A 215 2.06 -1.63 -17.11
N ILE A 216 2.03 -0.52 -16.38
CA ILE A 216 0.91 0.43 -16.26
C ILE A 216 1.44 1.87 -16.44
N PRO A 217 1.91 2.22 -17.65
CA PRO A 217 2.40 3.57 -17.91
C PRO A 217 1.32 4.60 -17.58
N ASP A 218 1.73 5.69 -16.92
CA ASP A 218 0.87 6.81 -16.53
C ASP A 218 -0.22 6.50 -15.47
N PHE A 219 -0.13 5.35 -14.77
CA PHE A 219 -1.00 5.00 -13.64
C PHE A 219 -0.28 5.07 -12.28
N VAL A 220 0.92 5.61 -12.25
CA VAL A 220 1.73 5.72 -11.02
C VAL A 220 1.83 7.18 -10.62
N GLY A 221 1.47 7.47 -9.37
CA GLY A 221 1.53 8.80 -8.81
C GLY A 221 2.47 8.93 -7.60
N ARG A 222 2.57 10.15 -7.09
CA ARG A 222 3.35 10.47 -5.91
C ARG A 222 2.53 11.34 -4.97
N TYR A 223 2.56 11.01 -3.68
CA TYR A 223 1.96 11.86 -2.64
C TYR A 223 2.82 13.09 -2.36
N THR A 224 2.17 14.13 -1.82
CA THR A 224 2.89 15.30 -1.28
C THR A 224 3.82 14.86 -0.15
N ASP A 225 5.00 15.44 -0.13
CA ASP A 225 6.02 15.21 0.89
C ASP A 225 5.96 16.22 2.04
N GLU A 226 4.80 16.81 2.28
CA GLU A 226 4.53 17.65 3.44
C GLU A 226 4.74 16.85 4.73
N PHE A 227 5.49 17.43 5.66
CA PHE A 227 5.92 16.72 6.86
C PHE A 227 4.79 16.62 7.90
N TYR A 228 4.46 15.39 8.27
CA TYR A 228 3.48 15.07 9.32
C TYR A 228 4.14 14.26 10.43
N PRO A 229 4.70 14.92 11.48
CA PRO A 229 5.52 14.24 12.50
C PRO A 229 4.80 13.11 13.23
N THR A 230 3.46 13.14 13.30
CA THR A 230 2.64 12.09 13.92
C THR A 230 2.36 10.91 12.99
N ALA A 231 2.60 11.05 11.68
CA ALA A 231 2.45 9.94 10.74
C ALA A 231 3.60 8.95 10.90
N THR A 232 3.29 7.66 10.84
CA THR A 232 4.26 6.58 11.07
C THR A 232 5.42 6.63 10.09
N GLY A 233 5.15 6.87 8.80
CA GLY A 233 6.19 6.94 7.78
C GLY A 233 7.16 8.10 8.01
N ASP A 234 6.65 9.30 8.25
CA ASP A 234 7.45 10.51 8.52
C ASP A 234 8.25 10.38 9.82
N ASN A 235 7.61 9.85 10.87
CA ASN A 235 8.26 9.63 12.15
C ASN A 235 9.42 8.63 12.03
N PHE A 236 9.21 7.49 11.36
CA PHE A 236 10.26 6.48 11.18
C PHE A 236 11.39 6.98 10.30
N GLN A 237 11.06 7.70 9.21
CA GLN A 237 12.06 8.34 8.35
C GLN A 237 12.91 9.35 9.14
N LYS A 238 12.28 10.21 9.97
CA LYS A 238 12.96 11.16 10.86
C LYS A 238 13.88 10.47 11.87
N LEU A 239 13.54 9.28 12.32
CA LEU A 239 14.36 8.47 13.24
C LEU A 239 15.52 7.75 12.54
N GLY A 240 15.65 7.90 11.23
CA GLY A 240 16.74 7.32 10.43
C GLY A 240 16.41 5.95 9.82
N TYR A 241 15.15 5.52 9.83
CA TYR A 241 14.69 4.32 9.16
C TYR A 241 14.10 4.67 7.79
N ASN A 242 14.79 4.30 6.71
CA ASN A 242 14.38 4.65 5.34
C ASN A 242 13.01 4.05 5.01
N THR A 243 11.96 4.86 5.06
CA THR A 243 10.58 4.37 4.96
C THR A 243 9.97 4.68 3.60
N ILE A 244 9.62 3.63 2.88
CA ILE A 244 8.90 3.68 1.61
C ILE A 244 7.41 3.52 1.91
N LEU A 245 6.59 4.51 1.54
CA LEU A 245 5.15 4.37 1.57
C LEU A 245 4.66 3.92 0.19
N ILE A 246 3.82 2.89 0.18
CA ILE A 246 3.09 2.41 -1.00
C ILE A 246 1.60 2.53 -0.70
N GLU A 247 0.89 3.24 -1.56
CA GLU A 247 -0.57 3.38 -1.54
C GLU A 247 -1.15 2.64 -2.75
N SER A 248 -1.88 1.57 -2.48
CA SER A 248 -2.63 0.84 -3.49
C SER A 248 -3.92 1.58 -3.81
N GLY A 249 -4.07 2.02 -5.05
CA GLY A 249 -5.17 2.85 -5.51
C GLY A 249 -6.18 2.10 -6.38
N HIS A 250 -6.96 2.85 -7.14
CA HIS A 250 -7.93 2.30 -8.08
C HIS A 250 -7.27 1.97 -9.42
N TYR A 251 -7.70 0.85 -10.03
CA TYR A 251 -7.47 0.54 -11.44
C TYR A 251 -8.84 0.48 -12.13
N PRO A 252 -9.00 0.82 -13.41
CA PRO A 252 -10.30 0.77 -14.08
C PRO A 252 -11.00 -0.58 -13.86
N ASP A 253 -12.26 -0.51 -13.43
CA ASP A 253 -13.12 -1.67 -13.11
C ASP A 253 -12.66 -2.56 -11.93
N ASP A 254 -11.62 -2.17 -11.18
CA ASP A 254 -11.03 -2.96 -10.09
C ASP A 254 -11.47 -2.48 -8.70
N TYR A 255 -12.79 -2.48 -8.42
CA TYR A 255 -13.28 -2.15 -7.07
C TYR A 255 -12.94 -3.20 -6.01
N GLN A 256 -12.55 -4.41 -6.41
CA GLN A 256 -12.10 -5.47 -5.49
C GLN A 256 -10.59 -5.42 -5.21
N ARG A 257 -9.87 -4.49 -5.84
CA ARG A 257 -8.44 -4.27 -5.62
C ARG A 257 -7.55 -5.48 -6.00
N GLU A 258 -7.96 -6.26 -6.99
CA GLU A 258 -7.18 -7.43 -7.40
C GLU A 258 -6.05 -7.09 -8.39
N PHE A 259 -6.26 -6.13 -9.31
CA PHE A 259 -5.18 -5.57 -10.13
C PHE A 259 -4.25 -4.70 -9.28
N SER A 260 -4.79 -3.86 -8.39
CA SER A 260 -3.95 -3.08 -7.47
C SER A 260 -3.09 -3.97 -6.58
N ARG A 261 -3.60 -5.13 -6.12
CA ARG A 261 -2.84 -6.18 -5.39
C ARG A 261 -1.65 -6.68 -6.20
N GLU A 262 -1.87 -6.98 -7.48
CA GLU A 262 -0.83 -7.46 -8.39
C GLU A 262 0.30 -6.42 -8.54
N PHE A 263 -0.03 -5.16 -8.78
CA PHE A 263 0.98 -4.10 -8.92
C PHE A 263 1.65 -3.75 -7.59
N THR A 264 0.96 -3.92 -6.46
CA THR A 264 1.55 -3.82 -5.12
C THR A 264 2.58 -4.93 -4.89
N PHE A 265 2.23 -6.17 -5.25
CA PHE A 265 3.14 -7.30 -5.22
C PHE A 265 4.41 -7.05 -6.06
N TYR A 266 4.26 -6.59 -7.32
CA TYR A 266 5.39 -6.27 -8.18
C TYR A 266 6.27 -5.17 -7.62
N SER A 267 5.66 -4.14 -7.05
CA SER A 267 6.37 -3.03 -6.41
C SER A 267 7.23 -3.52 -5.25
N ILE A 268 6.67 -4.33 -4.36
CA ILE A 268 7.38 -4.85 -3.18
C ILE A 268 8.53 -5.78 -3.59
N ILE A 269 8.29 -6.73 -4.51
CA ILE A 269 9.34 -7.64 -5.00
C ILE A 269 10.48 -6.86 -5.67
N GLN A 270 10.16 -5.89 -6.56
CA GLN A 270 11.17 -5.05 -7.21
C GLN A 270 11.94 -4.20 -6.19
N GLY A 271 11.26 -3.61 -5.21
CA GLY A 271 11.89 -2.81 -4.16
C GLY A 271 12.85 -3.66 -3.31
N MET A 272 12.43 -4.84 -2.86
CA MET A 272 13.29 -5.77 -2.12
C MET A 272 14.48 -6.26 -2.96
N TYR A 273 14.24 -6.60 -4.25
CA TYR A 273 15.31 -7.01 -5.16
C TYR A 273 16.33 -5.89 -5.38
N HIS A 274 15.85 -4.65 -5.56
CA HIS A 274 16.74 -3.49 -5.69
C HIS A 274 17.55 -3.27 -4.41
N ILE A 275 16.94 -3.31 -3.23
CA ILE A 275 17.64 -3.23 -1.95
C ILE A 275 18.71 -4.33 -1.85
N ALA A 276 18.36 -5.57 -2.22
CA ALA A 276 19.29 -6.70 -2.17
C ALA A 276 20.49 -6.51 -3.10
N SER A 277 20.27 -6.13 -4.35
CA SER A 277 21.27 -6.13 -5.42
C SER A 277 22.06 -4.83 -5.57
N ALA A 278 21.55 -3.70 -5.07
CA ALA A 278 22.20 -2.40 -5.22
C ALA A 278 23.49 -2.30 -4.39
N SER A 279 24.53 -1.75 -5.01
CA SER A 279 25.80 -1.40 -4.35
C SER A 279 25.78 -0.01 -3.70
N ASN A 280 24.92 0.89 -4.20
CA ASN A 280 24.66 2.23 -3.66
C ASN A 280 23.24 2.67 -4.00
N PHE A 281 22.79 3.79 -3.42
CA PHE A 281 21.44 4.35 -3.58
C PHE A 281 21.49 5.82 -4.03
N ASP A 282 22.45 6.19 -4.90
CA ASP A 282 22.74 7.59 -5.25
C ASP A 282 21.83 8.13 -6.37
N ASP A 283 21.29 7.24 -7.22
CA ASP A 283 20.50 7.62 -8.41
C ASP A 283 19.02 7.82 -8.06
N TYR A 284 18.70 8.89 -7.33
CA TYR A 284 17.34 9.18 -6.83
C TYR A 284 16.58 10.25 -7.61
N LYS A 285 17.25 11.01 -8.49
CA LYS A 285 16.66 12.24 -9.09
C LYS A 285 15.40 11.99 -9.92
N ALA A 286 15.29 10.80 -10.55
CA ALA A 286 14.12 10.41 -11.29
C ALA A 286 12.84 10.29 -10.41
N TYR A 287 12.96 10.26 -9.08
CA TYR A 287 11.83 10.35 -8.17
C TYR A 287 10.96 11.60 -8.42
N PHE A 288 11.60 12.72 -8.74
CA PHE A 288 10.89 13.99 -9.00
C PHE A 288 10.21 14.07 -10.36
N THR A 289 10.41 13.08 -11.24
CA THR A 289 9.68 12.97 -12.51
C THR A 289 8.39 12.15 -12.38
N ILE A 290 8.17 11.48 -11.24
CA ILE A 290 6.91 10.81 -10.95
C ILE A 290 5.85 11.90 -10.74
N PRO A 291 4.74 11.92 -11.51
CA PRO A 291 3.69 12.92 -11.35
C PRO A 291 3.07 12.89 -9.94
N ASN A 292 2.55 14.02 -9.47
CA ASN A 292 1.83 14.05 -8.20
C ASN A 292 0.45 13.39 -8.33
N ASN A 293 -0.11 12.98 -7.19
CA ASN A 293 -1.51 12.64 -7.10
C ASN A 293 -2.36 13.93 -7.13
N ASP A 294 -3.49 13.86 -7.83
CA ASP A 294 -4.52 14.89 -7.80
C ASP A 294 -5.89 14.27 -7.50
N LYS A 295 -6.74 15.01 -6.78
CA LYS A 295 -8.09 14.57 -6.44
C LYS A 295 -9.05 14.94 -7.59
N ILE A 296 -9.04 14.14 -8.64
CA ILE A 296 -9.75 14.41 -9.90
C ILE A 296 -10.88 13.43 -10.20
N PHE A 297 -11.06 12.37 -9.39
CA PHE A 297 -12.07 11.37 -9.66
C PHE A 297 -13.22 11.34 -8.66
N TYR A 298 -14.37 10.93 -9.18
CA TYR A 298 -15.50 10.39 -8.43
C TYR A 298 -15.82 8.99 -8.94
N ASP A 299 -16.48 8.16 -8.14
CA ASP A 299 -16.83 6.81 -8.58
C ASP A 299 -17.88 6.86 -9.71
N VAL A 300 -18.91 7.70 -9.56
CA VAL A 300 -19.93 7.92 -10.60
C VAL A 300 -20.20 9.41 -10.77
N ILE A 301 -20.30 9.87 -12.01
CA ILE A 301 -20.78 11.21 -12.34
C ILE A 301 -22.00 11.11 -13.25
N HIS A 302 -23.07 11.81 -12.88
CA HIS A 302 -24.21 12.10 -13.74
C HIS A 302 -23.95 13.39 -14.48
N ARG A 303 -23.76 13.32 -15.80
CA ARG A 303 -23.57 14.45 -16.71
C ARG A 303 -24.90 14.88 -17.30
N TYR A 304 -25.20 16.18 -17.30
CA TYR A 304 -26.43 16.74 -17.87
C TYR A 304 -26.12 17.67 -19.03
N SER A 305 -26.75 17.44 -20.18
CA SER A 305 -26.59 18.26 -21.39
C SER A 305 -27.31 19.61 -21.34
N ASP A 306 -28.29 19.77 -20.43
CA ASP A 306 -29.11 20.97 -20.26
C ASP A 306 -28.61 21.80 -19.08
N SER A 307 -27.76 22.68 -19.14
CA SER A 307 -27.34 23.65 -18.10
C SER A 307 -27.47 23.26 -16.61
N LYS A 308 -27.94 22.04 -16.27
CA LYS A 308 -27.96 21.49 -14.94
C LYS A 308 -26.52 21.22 -14.48
N LEU A 309 -26.32 21.29 -13.17
CA LEU A 309 -25.01 20.91 -12.57
C LEU A 309 -24.82 19.39 -12.62
N ASP A 310 -23.64 18.97 -13.03
CA ASP A 310 -23.26 17.56 -12.93
C ASP A 310 -23.27 17.11 -11.46
N THR A 311 -23.70 15.90 -11.22
CA THR A 311 -23.81 15.35 -9.86
C THR A 311 -22.80 14.21 -9.66
N ALA A 312 -21.99 14.32 -8.63
CA ALA A 312 -20.99 13.33 -8.28
C ALA A 312 -21.42 12.42 -7.13
N PHE A 313 -21.03 11.18 -7.24
CA PHE A 313 -21.29 10.13 -6.25
C PHE A 313 -20.02 9.37 -5.92
N GLN A 314 -19.90 8.93 -4.64
CA GLN A 314 -18.80 8.14 -4.14
C GLN A 314 -19.34 6.89 -3.45
N TYR A 315 -18.68 5.76 -3.64
CA TYR A 315 -18.99 4.56 -2.86
C TYR A 315 -18.51 4.71 -1.42
N LYS A 316 -19.40 4.35 -0.50
CA LYS A 316 -19.12 4.17 0.91
C LYS A 316 -19.32 2.71 1.26
N ASP A 317 -18.29 2.11 1.83
CA ASP A 317 -18.28 0.72 2.22
C ASP A 317 -18.74 0.59 3.69
N GLU A 318 -19.67 -0.31 3.96
CA GLU A 318 -20.21 -0.60 5.30
C GLU A 318 -20.43 -2.12 5.45
N ILE A 319 -20.24 -2.62 6.68
CA ILE A 319 -20.58 -4.01 6.98
C ILE A 319 -22.07 -4.09 7.32
N ILE A 320 -22.82 -4.91 6.57
CA ILE A 320 -24.24 -5.19 6.77
C ILE A 320 -24.41 -6.70 6.72
N ASP A 321 -24.99 -7.31 7.76
CA ASP A 321 -25.24 -8.75 7.86
C ASP A 321 -23.99 -9.59 7.50
N ASP A 322 -22.87 -9.26 8.14
CA ASP A 322 -21.54 -9.88 7.94
C ASP A 322 -21.05 -9.88 6.48
N LYS A 323 -21.42 -8.85 5.71
CA LYS A 323 -20.94 -8.63 4.34
C LYS A 323 -20.53 -7.19 4.14
N LEU A 324 -19.45 -6.99 3.39
CA LEU A 324 -19.07 -5.65 2.95
C LEU A 324 -19.99 -5.21 1.81
N VAL A 325 -20.72 -4.14 2.02
CA VAL A 325 -21.67 -3.56 1.05
C VAL A 325 -21.20 -2.15 0.68
N SER A 326 -21.02 -1.91 -0.62
CA SER A 326 -20.71 -0.58 -1.15
C SER A 326 -22.01 0.15 -1.51
N LYS A 327 -22.30 1.26 -0.83
CA LYS A 327 -23.43 2.15 -1.12
C LYS A 327 -22.97 3.38 -1.87
N LEU A 328 -23.68 3.75 -2.90
CA LEU A 328 -23.40 4.97 -3.66
C LEU A 328 -24.05 6.18 -2.94
N GLU A 329 -23.23 7.08 -2.43
CA GLU A 329 -23.66 8.31 -1.77
C GLU A 329 -23.37 9.54 -2.64
N LYS A 330 -24.32 10.48 -2.71
CA LYS A 330 -24.12 11.76 -3.37
C LYS A 330 -23.16 12.62 -2.56
N VAL A 331 -22.15 13.18 -3.23
CA VAL A 331 -21.07 13.91 -2.53
C VAL A 331 -20.90 15.35 -3.00
N ASP A 332 -21.21 15.68 -4.27
CA ASP A 332 -21.08 17.04 -4.77
C ASP A 332 -22.00 17.32 -5.98
N GLU A 333 -22.43 18.57 -6.10
CA GLU A 333 -23.21 19.10 -7.22
C GLU A 333 -22.47 20.20 -8.00
N ASN A 334 -21.38 20.76 -7.48
CA ASN A 334 -20.77 21.96 -8.04
C ASN A 334 -19.38 21.74 -8.65
N ASP A 335 -18.59 20.79 -8.13
CA ASP A 335 -17.22 20.54 -8.56
C ASP A 335 -17.09 19.40 -9.59
N ALA A 336 -18.17 18.65 -9.83
CA ALA A 336 -18.17 17.48 -10.73
C ALA A 336 -17.83 17.83 -12.19
N LYS A 337 -18.08 19.08 -12.64
CA LYS A 337 -17.87 19.49 -14.02
C LYS A 337 -16.42 19.39 -14.50
N MET A 338 -15.47 19.64 -13.61
CA MET A 338 -14.03 19.63 -13.91
C MET A 338 -13.35 18.31 -13.51
N LYS A 339 -14.10 17.34 -13.02
CA LYS A 339 -13.62 16.04 -12.55
C LYS A 339 -14.02 14.91 -13.51
N PHE A 340 -13.46 13.73 -13.29
CA PHE A 340 -13.74 12.52 -14.06
C PHE A 340 -14.54 11.54 -13.21
N GLY A 341 -15.49 10.83 -13.82
CA GLY A 341 -16.14 9.68 -13.21
C GLY A 341 -15.40 8.40 -13.61
N HIS A 342 -15.20 7.47 -12.69
CA HIS A 342 -14.83 6.11 -13.08
C HIS A 342 -15.95 5.52 -13.97
N TYR A 343 -17.19 5.89 -13.66
CA TYR A 343 -18.36 5.70 -14.52
C TYR A 343 -19.06 7.03 -14.75
N GLU A 344 -19.41 7.33 -16.01
CA GLU A 344 -20.18 8.52 -16.36
C GLU A 344 -21.48 8.14 -17.03
N ILE A 345 -22.60 8.69 -16.50
CA ILE A 345 -23.96 8.51 -17.05
C ILE A 345 -24.40 9.84 -17.64
N VAL A 346 -24.59 9.88 -18.95
CA VAL A 346 -24.99 11.10 -19.66
C VAL A 346 -26.51 11.13 -19.80
N PHE A 347 -27.14 12.18 -19.32
CA PHE A 347 -28.56 12.46 -19.47
C PHE A 347 -28.76 13.52 -20.55
N GLU A 348 -29.29 13.12 -21.70
CA GLU A 348 -29.66 14.04 -22.77
C GLU A 348 -30.96 14.74 -22.44
N SER A 349 -31.07 16.07 -22.72
CA SER A 349 -32.34 16.77 -22.68
C SER A 349 -33.25 16.18 -23.76
N LYS A 350 -34.47 15.78 -23.40
CA LYS A 350 -35.47 15.49 -24.40
C LYS A 350 -35.70 16.79 -25.18
N ILE A 351 -35.30 16.80 -26.44
CA ILE A 351 -35.72 17.85 -27.38
C ILE A 351 -37.23 17.70 -27.52
N ASN A 352 -38.00 18.57 -26.89
CA ASN A 352 -39.44 18.66 -27.09
C ASN A 352 -39.74 19.41 -28.41
#